data_a0ac57759cfe4531fc990096deb1ea83
#
_entry.id   a0ac57759cfe4531fc990096deb1ea83
#
_cell.length_a   1.000
_cell.length_b   1.000
_cell.length_c   1.000
_cell.angle_alpha   90.00
_cell.angle_beta   90.00
_cell.angle_gamma   90.00
#
_symmetry.space_group_name_H-M   'P 1'
#
loop_
_entity.id
_entity.type
_entity.pdbx_description
1 polymer ?
#
loop_
_entity_poly.entity_id
_entity_poly.type
_entity_poly.pdbx_seq_one_letter_code
_entity_poly.pdbx_strand_id
1 'polypeptide(L)'
;MDQLYRCACNDDREVLLYLDPMHQIHNNENDYAWQPTGLAGTKKVLANTGRKRLNIIGAVNPVTFEPTIMLTEENCCSEVIEAFLTEIRHRYFNATCICIILDNAKYQRSYLVQQKAKALGIDLIYLPPYSPNLNLIERLWRYFKKKVMKNKYYPDYTSFENAVDTFFQTFNDRIADMKSLLNFKFGII
;
A
#
# COMPACT_ATOMS: atom_id res chain seq x y z
N MET A 1 1.61 18.89 -6.77
CA MET A 1 0.62 17.83 -6.43
C MET A 1 -0.77 18.17 -6.92
N ASP A 2 -1.32 19.34 -6.59
CA ASP A 2 -2.67 19.74 -7.04
C ASP A 2 -2.85 19.77 -8.56
N GLN A 3 -1.83 20.20 -9.30
CA GLN A 3 -1.89 20.23 -10.76
C GLN A 3 -1.95 18.83 -11.37
N LEU A 4 -1.10 17.89 -10.91
CA LEU A 4 -1.11 16.48 -11.35
C LEU A 4 -2.45 15.80 -11.06
N TYR A 5 -3.01 16.07 -9.89
CA TYR A 5 -4.32 15.53 -9.53
C TYR A 5 -5.43 16.09 -10.43
N ARG A 6 -5.42 17.38 -10.71
CA ARG A 6 -6.40 18.01 -11.62
C ARG A 6 -6.29 17.44 -13.04
N CYS A 7 -5.08 17.21 -13.55
CA CYS A 7 -4.88 16.57 -14.85
C CYS A 7 -5.49 15.17 -14.85
N ALA A 8 -5.14 14.32 -13.88
CA ALA A 8 -5.68 12.96 -13.77
C ALA A 8 -7.21 12.92 -13.53
N CYS A 9 -7.82 13.97 -12.98
CA CYS A 9 -9.26 14.08 -12.87
C CYS A 9 -9.97 14.49 -14.17
N ASN A 10 -9.24 15.13 -15.09
CA ASN A 10 -9.82 15.69 -16.31
C ASN A 10 -9.60 14.80 -17.55
N ASP A 11 -8.61 13.92 -17.54
CA ASP A 11 -8.33 12.96 -18.63
C ASP A 11 -8.06 11.58 -18.03
N ASP A 12 -8.92 10.60 -18.32
CA ASP A 12 -8.79 9.21 -17.88
C ASP A 12 -7.50 8.53 -18.40
N ARG A 13 -6.83 9.14 -19.38
CA ARG A 13 -5.54 8.67 -19.90
C ARG A 13 -4.34 9.24 -19.15
N GLU A 14 -4.55 10.20 -18.26
CA GLU A 14 -3.53 10.68 -17.32
C GLU A 14 -3.70 10.00 -15.97
N VAL A 15 -2.76 9.17 -15.61
CA VAL A 15 -2.82 8.32 -14.41
C VAL A 15 -1.89 8.85 -13.34
N LEU A 16 -2.42 9.12 -12.16
CA LEU A 16 -1.65 9.45 -10.96
C LEU A 16 -1.71 8.30 -9.96
N LEU A 17 -0.56 7.86 -9.47
CA LEU A 17 -0.45 6.78 -8.51
C LEU A 17 0.41 7.19 -7.32
N TYR A 18 0.07 6.69 -6.14
CA TYR A 18 0.90 6.76 -4.93
C TYR A 18 1.41 5.37 -4.62
N LEU A 19 2.72 5.17 -4.67
CA LEU A 19 3.38 3.88 -4.49
C LEU A 19 4.13 3.82 -3.17
N ASP A 20 3.97 2.72 -2.46
CA ASP A 20 4.80 2.37 -1.31
C ASP A 20 4.75 0.85 -1.05
N PRO A 21 5.89 0.21 -0.77
CA PRO A 21 5.92 -1.16 -0.29
C PRO A 21 5.63 -1.21 1.21
N MET A 22 4.79 -2.17 1.60
CA MET A 22 4.54 -2.52 3.00
C MET A 22 4.99 -3.96 3.26
N HIS A 23 5.50 -4.25 4.43
CA HIS A 23 5.79 -5.61 4.86
C HIS A 23 4.96 -5.95 6.10
N GLN A 24 4.39 -7.14 6.07
CA GLN A 24 3.58 -7.64 7.15
C GLN A 24 4.10 -9.00 7.62
N ILE A 25 4.28 -9.15 8.91
CA ILE A 25 4.68 -10.41 9.54
C ILE A 25 3.42 -11.17 9.93
N HIS A 26 3.41 -12.50 9.70
CA HIS A 26 2.38 -13.38 10.24
C HIS A 26 2.47 -13.45 11.76
N ASN A 27 1.95 -12.41 12.41
CA ASN A 27 1.89 -12.28 13.87
C ASN A 27 0.65 -11.47 14.25
N ASN A 28 0.23 -11.59 15.51
CA ASN A 28 -0.91 -10.84 16.00
C ASN A 28 -0.53 -9.38 16.23
N GLU A 29 -1.34 -8.47 15.70
CA GLU A 29 -1.34 -7.07 16.10
C GLU A 29 -2.52 -6.81 17.02
N ASN A 30 -2.27 -6.84 18.33
CA ASN A 30 -3.32 -6.57 19.31
C ASN A 30 -3.46 -5.07 19.53
N ASP A 31 -4.70 -4.60 19.58
CA ASP A 31 -5.02 -3.23 19.96
C ASP A 31 -5.22 -3.12 21.47
N TYR A 32 -5.14 -1.91 22.00
CA TYR A 32 -5.42 -1.67 23.42
C TYR A 32 -6.91 -1.94 23.71
N ALA A 33 -7.15 -2.61 24.85
CA ALA A 33 -8.49 -2.86 25.33
C ALA A 33 -8.55 -2.63 26.86
N TRP A 34 -9.65 -2.09 27.34
CA TRP A 34 -9.91 -2.00 28.77
C TRP A 34 -10.13 -3.39 29.34
N GLN A 35 -9.44 -3.73 30.43
CA GLN A 35 -9.59 -4.98 31.14
C GLN A 35 -9.70 -4.72 32.64
N PRO A 36 -10.39 -5.58 33.40
CA PRO A 36 -10.35 -5.53 34.86
C PRO A 36 -8.89 -5.67 35.36
N THR A 37 -8.58 -4.96 36.41
CA THR A 37 -7.26 -5.04 37.06
C THR A 37 -7.08 -6.40 37.78
N GLY A 38 -5.85 -6.94 37.77
CA GLY A 38 -5.47 -8.18 38.42
C GLY A 38 -5.43 -9.38 37.48
N LEU A 39 -4.68 -10.42 37.89
CA LEU A 39 -4.44 -11.63 37.09
C LEU A 39 -5.71 -12.40 36.73
N ALA A 40 -6.72 -12.40 37.59
CA ALA A 40 -8.01 -13.07 37.32
C ALA A 40 -8.85 -12.39 36.25
N GLY A 41 -8.64 -11.08 36.01
CA GLY A 41 -9.34 -10.30 34.99
C GLY A 41 -8.65 -10.27 33.62
N THR A 42 -7.44 -10.82 33.52
CA THR A 42 -6.64 -10.74 32.28
C THR A 42 -7.24 -11.63 31.19
N LYS A 43 -7.68 -11.03 30.09
CA LYS A 43 -8.15 -11.78 28.93
C LYS A 43 -6.96 -12.39 28.19
N LYS A 44 -6.94 -13.73 28.12
CA LYS A 44 -5.96 -14.46 27.30
C LYS A 44 -6.37 -14.38 25.84
N VAL A 45 -5.44 -13.98 24.98
CA VAL A 45 -5.62 -13.91 23.53
C VAL A 45 -4.67 -14.91 22.89
N LEU A 46 -5.19 -15.70 21.95
CA LEU A 46 -4.34 -16.56 21.12
C LEU A 46 -3.39 -15.65 20.31
N ALA A 47 -2.13 -16.00 20.30
CA ALA A 47 -1.10 -15.27 19.60
C ALA A 47 -0.21 -16.22 18.81
N ASN A 48 0.23 -15.79 17.64
CA ASN A 48 1.24 -16.48 16.84
C ASN A 48 2.62 -15.96 17.21
N THR A 49 3.60 -16.83 17.06
CA THR A 49 5.02 -16.48 17.09
C THR A 49 5.62 -16.57 15.68
N GLY A 50 4.79 -16.47 14.64
CA GLY A 50 5.20 -16.57 13.25
C GLY A 50 6.25 -15.51 12.90
N ARG A 51 7.25 -15.92 12.11
CA ARG A 51 8.33 -15.04 11.62
C ARG A 51 8.27 -14.86 10.09
N LYS A 52 7.38 -15.59 9.41
CA LYS A 52 7.20 -15.42 7.97
C LYS A 52 6.67 -14.02 7.69
N ARG A 53 7.25 -13.41 6.67
CA ARG A 53 6.92 -12.06 6.22
C ARG A 53 6.34 -12.12 4.81
N LEU A 54 5.26 -11.38 4.60
CA LEU A 54 4.69 -11.09 3.29
C LEU A 54 4.98 -9.63 2.96
N ASN A 55 5.58 -9.37 1.82
CA ASN A 55 5.77 -8.04 1.29
C ASN A 55 4.64 -7.71 0.31
N ILE A 56 4.06 -6.54 0.48
CA ILE A 56 2.95 -6.03 -0.31
C ILE A 56 3.42 -4.75 -0.98
N ILE A 57 3.66 -4.80 -2.28
CA ILE A 57 3.95 -3.61 -3.07
C ILE A 57 2.63 -3.09 -3.60
N GLY A 58 2.33 -1.83 -3.33
CA GLY A 58 1.07 -1.25 -3.76
C GLY A 58 1.24 0.10 -4.44
N ALA A 59 0.31 0.39 -5.33
CA ALA A 59 0.11 1.71 -5.88
C ALA A 59 -1.40 2.02 -5.89
N VAL A 60 -1.81 3.15 -5.34
CA VAL A 60 -3.22 3.55 -5.30
C VAL A 60 -3.48 4.74 -6.20
N ASN A 61 -4.54 4.64 -6.99
CA ASN A 61 -5.04 5.77 -7.78
C ASN A 61 -5.96 6.63 -6.90
N PRO A 62 -5.65 7.92 -6.67
CA PRO A 62 -6.45 8.79 -5.81
C PRO A 62 -7.75 9.28 -6.47
N VAL A 63 -7.95 9.01 -7.76
CA VAL A 63 -9.16 9.39 -8.51
C VAL A 63 -10.16 8.24 -8.53
N THR A 64 -9.71 7.04 -8.92
CA THR A 64 -10.56 5.83 -8.96
C THR A 64 -10.63 5.12 -7.61
N PHE A 65 -9.67 5.39 -6.72
CA PHE A 65 -9.46 4.74 -5.42
C PHE A 65 -9.07 3.26 -5.50
N GLU A 66 -8.80 2.77 -6.69
CA GLU A 66 -8.37 1.39 -6.92
C GLU A 66 -6.88 1.21 -6.67
N PRO A 67 -6.48 0.16 -5.92
CA PRO A 67 -5.09 -0.20 -5.79
C PRO A 67 -4.65 -1.16 -6.91
N THR A 68 -3.38 -1.07 -7.28
CA THR A 68 -2.61 -2.12 -7.94
C THR A 68 -1.71 -2.75 -6.89
N ILE A 69 -1.73 -4.08 -6.75
CA ILE A 69 -1.06 -4.78 -5.65
C ILE A 69 -0.24 -5.95 -6.21
N MET A 70 0.98 -6.09 -5.73
CA MET A 70 1.83 -7.26 -5.95
C MET A 70 2.23 -7.83 -4.58
N LEU A 71 2.00 -9.13 -4.39
CA LEU A 71 2.41 -9.86 -3.19
C LEU A 71 3.69 -10.64 -3.48
N THR A 72 4.65 -10.62 -2.57
CA THR A 72 5.90 -11.38 -2.70
C THR A 72 6.50 -11.71 -1.33
N GLU A 73 7.15 -12.88 -1.25
CA GLU A 73 7.98 -13.25 -0.09
C GLU A 73 9.41 -12.69 -0.22
N GLU A 74 9.81 -12.23 -1.41
CA GLU A 74 11.11 -11.64 -1.66
C GLU A 74 11.26 -10.27 -0.98
N ASN A 75 12.50 -9.92 -0.63
CA ASN A 75 12.80 -8.61 -0.09
C ASN A 75 12.50 -7.52 -1.12
N CYS A 76 11.93 -6.41 -0.67
CA CYS A 76 11.74 -5.24 -1.53
C CYS A 76 13.10 -4.69 -1.96
N CYS A 77 13.45 -4.91 -3.21
CA CYS A 77 14.68 -4.48 -3.87
C CYS A 77 14.32 -3.75 -5.18
N SER A 78 15.33 -3.28 -5.89
CA SER A 78 15.13 -2.55 -7.15
C SER A 78 14.44 -3.39 -8.22
N GLU A 79 14.78 -4.68 -8.28
CA GLU A 79 14.24 -5.65 -9.24
C GLU A 79 12.74 -5.88 -9.02
N VAL A 80 12.30 -5.95 -7.77
CA VAL A 80 10.89 -6.08 -7.42
C VAL A 80 10.10 -4.84 -7.82
N ILE A 81 10.65 -3.65 -7.59
CA ILE A 81 10.03 -2.39 -8.05
C ILE A 81 9.99 -2.33 -9.58
N GLU A 82 11.05 -2.75 -10.28
CA GLU A 82 11.08 -2.82 -11.74
C GLU A 82 9.96 -3.72 -12.29
N ALA A 83 9.77 -4.91 -11.70
CA ALA A 83 8.69 -5.81 -12.07
C ALA A 83 7.32 -5.17 -11.84
N PHE A 84 7.15 -4.50 -10.70
CA PHE A 84 5.90 -3.81 -10.37
C PHE A 84 5.58 -2.64 -11.31
N LEU A 85 6.58 -1.86 -11.74
CA LEU A 85 6.38 -0.83 -12.76
C LEU A 85 5.90 -1.41 -14.10
N THR A 86 6.37 -2.60 -14.45
CA THR A 86 5.91 -3.33 -15.65
C THR A 86 4.44 -3.70 -15.52
N GLU A 87 4.01 -4.19 -14.36
CA GLU A 87 2.61 -4.51 -14.09
C GLU A 87 1.71 -3.27 -14.13
N ILE A 88 2.16 -2.15 -13.55
CA ILE A 88 1.45 -0.87 -13.64
C ILE A 88 1.27 -0.47 -15.11
N ARG A 89 2.31 -0.53 -15.94
CA ARG A 89 2.20 -0.19 -17.37
C ARG A 89 1.23 -1.12 -18.09
N HIS A 90 1.22 -2.41 -17.75
CA HIS A 90 0.25 -3.37 -18.30
C HIS A 90 -1.19 -3.02 -17.92
N ARG A 91 -1.43 -2.70 -16.66
CA ARG A 91 -2.77 -2.32 -16.18
C ARG A 91 -3.28 -1.04 -16.85
N TYR A 92 -2.39 -0.07 -17.05
CA TYR A 92 -2.72 1.24 -17.63
C TYR A 92 -2.16 1.38 -19.05
N PHE A 93 -2.32 0.34 -19.89
CA PHE A 93 -1.71 0.27 -21.22
C PHE A 93 -2.15 1.39 -22.16
N ASN A 94 -3.38 1.93 -21.99
CA ASN A 94 -3.94 3.03 -22.77
C ASN A 94 -3.56 4.42 -22.23
N ALA A 95 -2.90 4.51 -21.07
CA ALA A 95 -2.55 5.80 -20.50
C ALA A 95 -1.49 6.51 -21.35
N THR A 96 -1.72 7.78 -21.62
CA THR A 96 -0.77 8.67 -22.31
C THR A 96 0.34 9.13 -21.36
N CYS A 97 0.02 9.30 -20.09
CA CYS A 97 0.95 9.68 -19.03
C CYS A 97 0.66 8.87 -17.76
N ILE A 98 1.70 8.36 -17.12
CA ILE A 98 1.62 7.74 -15.80
C ILE A 98 2.62 8.44 -14.90
N CYS A 99 2.11 9.14 -13.88
CA CYS A 99 2.91 9.75 -12.82
C CYS A 99 2.83 8.92 -11.56
N ILE A 100 3.96 8.50 -11.01
CA ILE A 100 4.02 7.74 -9.76
C ILE A 100 4.71 8.59 -8.70
N ILE A 101 4.00 8.86 -7.61
CA ILE A 101 4.52 9.50 -6.41
C ILE A 101 4.99 8.40 -5.47
N LEU A 102 6.24 8.46 -5.03
CA LEU A 102 6.85 7.44 -4.18
C LEU A 102 7.84 8.06 -3.19
N ASP A 103 8.16 7.29 -2.17
CA ASP A 103 9.12 7.70 -1.16
C ASP A 103 10.55 7.73 -1.70
N ASN A 104 11.43 8.36 -0.94
CA ASN A 104 12.82 8.59 -1.34
C ASN A 104 13.75 7.44 -0.89
N ALA A 105 13.28 6.19 -0.86
CA ALA A 105 14.09 5.03 -0.48
C ALA A 105 15.19 4.74 -1.53
N LYS A 106 16.37 4.31 -1.07
CA LYS A 106 17.54 4.10 -1.95
C LYS A 106 17.26 3.15 -3.12
N TYR A 107 16.56 2.03 -2.87
CA TYR A 107 16.24 1.05 -3.90
C TYR A 107 15.21 1.57 -4.92
N GLN A 108 14.28 2.46 -4.52
CA GLN A 108 13.33 3.12 -5.41
C GLN A 108 14.01 4.16 -6.32
N ARG A 109 15.14 4.72 -5.88
CA ARG A 109 15.94 5.70 -6.65
C ARG A 109 17.10 5.07 -7.41
N SER A 110 17.18 3.76 -7.46
CA SER A 110 18.25 3.07 -8.17
C SER A 110 18.23 3.40 -9.66
N TYR A 111 19.38 3.32 -10.31
CA TYR A 111 19.50 3.50 -11.75
C TYR A 111 18.59 2.53 -12.51
N LEU A 112 18.49 1.29 -12.06
CA LEU A 112 17.64 0.26 -12.63
C LEU A 112 16.18 0.70 -12.70
N VAL A 113 15.61 1.16 -11.58
CA VAL A 113 14.23 1.62 -11.49
C VAL A 113 13.97 2.84 -12.38
N GLN A 114 14.92 3.81 -12.40
CA GLN A 114 14.78 5.01 -13.22
C GLN A 114 14.84 4.69 -14.73
N GLN A 115 15.74 3.81 -15.16
CA GLN A 115 15.82 3.37 -16.55
C GLN A 115 14.56 2.61 -16.98
N LYS A 116 14.05 1.75 -16.11
CA LYS A 116 12.81 1.02 -16.37
C LYS A 116 11.62 1.95 -16.49
N ALA A 117 11.45 2.87 -15.56
CA ALA A 117 10.37 3.86 -15.61
C ALA A 117 10.40 4.65 -16.93
N LYS A 118 11.60 5.14 -17.31
CA LYS A 118 11.78 5.86 -18.58
C LYS A 118 11.42 5.00 -19.79
N ALA A 119 11.82 3.74 -19.83
CA ALA A 119 11.50 2.81 -20.92
C ALA A 119 10.00 2.53 -21.02
N LEU A 120 9.28 2.57 -19.90
CA LEU A 120 7.83 2.36 -19.83
C LEU A 120 7.01 3.65 -20.00
N GLY A 121 7.65 4.82 -20.15
CA GLY A 121 6.94 6.10 -20.20
C GLY A 121 6.24 6.45 -18.88
N ILE A 122 6.91 6.17 -17.75
CA ILE A 122 6.42 6.45 -16.40
C ILE A 122 7.28 7.55 -15.78
N ASP A 123 6.64 8.60 -15.28
CA ASP A 123 7.28 9.68 -14.56
C ASP A 123 7.31 9.38 -13.05
N LEU A 124 8.50 9.37 -12.46
CA LEU A 124 8.70 9.15 -11.03
C LEU A 124 8.88 10.49 -10.30
N ILE A 125 8.04 10.71 -9.29
CA ILE A 125 8.06 11.92 -8.46
C ILE A 125 8.38 11.50 -7.02
N TYR A 126 9.56 11.86 -6.55
CA TYR A 126 10.01 11.51 -5.21
C TYR A 126 9.54 12.53 -4.17
N LEU A 127 8.93 12.03 -3.10
CA LEU A 127 8.54 12.86 -1.97
C LEU A 127 9.78 13.40 -1.22
N PRO A 128 9.66 14.57 -0.59
CA PRO A 128 10.72 15.06 0.29
C PRO A 128 11.03 14.03 1.40
N PRO A 129 12.27 13.97 1.87
CA PRO A 129 12.62 13.11 2.99
C PRO A 129 11.74 13.39 4.22
N TYR A 130 11.43 12.34 4.97
CA TYR A 130 10.62 12.42 6.22
C TYR A 130 9.21 13.00 6.05
N SER A 131 8.59 12.81 4.90
CA SER A 131 7.24 13.31 4.62
C SER A 131 6.22 12.20 4.33
N PRO A 132 6.08 11.16 5.18
CA PRO A 132 5.17 10.04 4.94
C PRO A 132 3.71 10.50 4.86
N ASN A 133 3.35 11.57 5.57
CA ASN A 133 1.99 12.13 5.55
C ASN A 133 1.53 12.58 4.15
N LEU A 134 2.47 12.81 3.23
CA LEU A 134 2.17 13.19 1.84
C LEU A 134 1.91 11.99 0.95
N ASN A 135 2.28 10.77 1.37
CA ASN A 135 2.02 9.55 0.62
C ASN A 135 0.64 9.00 0.97
N LEU A 136 -0.32 9.15 0.06
CA LEU A 136 -1.71 8.75 0.31
C LEU A 136 -1.87 7.24 0.54
N ILE A 137 -1.01 6.41 0.00
CA ILE A 137 -1.08 4.96 0.17
C ILE A 137 -0.88 4.53 1.63
N GLU A 138 -0.19 5.32 2.44
CA GLU A 138 -0.04 5.08 3.87
C GLU A 138 -1.41 5.02 4.60
N ARG A 139 -2.40 5.73 4.10
CA ARG A 139 -3.77 5.68 4.63
C ARG A 139 -4.44 4.36 4.27
N LEU A 140 -4.19 3.83 3.06
CA LEU A 140 -4.63 2.50 2.66
C LEU A 140 -3.99 1.44 3.54
N TRP A 141 -2.67 1.54 3.83
CA TRP A 141 -1.97 0.60 4.70
C TRP A 141 -2.53 0.59 6.13
N ARG A 142 -2.84 1.75 6.70
CA ARG A 142 -3.50 1.84 8.00
C ARG A 142 -4.89 1.21 8.00
N TYR A 143 -5.66 1.41 6.95
CA TYR A 143 -6.97 0.78 6.78
C TYR A 143 -6.85 -0.74 6.65
N PHE A 144 -5.94 -1.22 5.80
CA PHE A 144 -5.63 -2.63 5.64
C PHE A 144 -5.27 -3.27 7.00
N LYS A 145 -4.32 -2.71 7.72
CA LYS A 145 -3.91 -3.22 9.05
C LYS A 145 -5.10 -3.30 10.00
N LYS A 146 -5.95 -2.29 10.02
CA LYS A 146 -7.16 -2.28 10.86
C LYS A 146 -8.13 -3.41 10.49
N LYS A 147 -8.28 -3.74 9.20
CA LYS A 147 -9.25 -4.74 8.72
C LYS A 147 -8.72 -6.16 8.73
N VAL A 148 -7.42 -6.36 8.47
CA VAL A 148 -6.82 -7.68 8.27
C VAL A 148 -5.96 -8.11 9.47
N MET A 149 -5.26 -7.17 10.13
CA MET A 149 -4.27 -7.50 11.16
C MET A 149 -4.76 -7.32 12.59
N LYS A 150 -5.38 -6.18 12.90
CA LYS A 150 -5.74 -5.82 14.27
C LYS A 150 -6.76 -6.77 14.87
N ASN A 151 -6.41 -7.36 16.00
CA ASN A 151 -7.24 -8.31 16.76
C ASN A 151 -7.66 -9.55 15.94
N LYS A 152 -6.87 -9.91 14.92
CA LYS A 152 -7.09 -11.12 14.13
C LYS A 152 -6.04 -12.17 14.47
N TYR A 153 -6.50 -13.42 14.55
CA TYR A 153 -5.66 -14.58 14.72
C TYR A 153 -5.75 -15.46 13.48
N TYR A 154 -4.60 -15.80 12.91
CA TYR A 154 -4.49 -16.71 11.79
C TYR A 154 -3.66 -17.92 12.22
N PRO A 155 -4.25 -19.13 12.26
CA PRO A 155 -3.57 -20.32 12.81
C PRO A 155 -2.29 -20.68 12.04
N ASP A 156 -2.25 -20.40 10.75
CA ASP A 156 -1.13 -20.67 9.85
C ASP A 156 -0.91 -19.53 8.85
N TYR A 157 0.24 -19.58 8.17
CA TYR A 157 0.62 -18.57 7.20
C TYR A 157 -0.32 -18.54 5.98
N THR A 158 -0.80 -19.69 5.54
CA THR A 158 -1.71 -19.78 4.38
C THR A 158 -3.05 -19.09 4.69
N SER A 159 -3.59 -19.27 5.89
CA SER A 159 -4.80 -18.56 6.34
C SER A 159 -4.59 -17.05 6.37
N PHE A 160 -3.41 -16.60 6.79
CA PHE A 160 -3.05 -15.19 6.77
C PHE A 160 -2.95 -14.66 5.34
N GLU A 161 -2.22 -15.34 4.46
CA GLU A 161 -2.05 -14.98 3.05
C GLU A 161 -3.40 -14.90 2.33
N ASN A 162 -4.27 -15.90 2.51
CA ASN A 162 -5.62 -15.91 1.98
C ASN A 162 -6.47 -14.73 2.46
N ALA A 163 -6.30 -14.31 3.71
CA ALA A 163 -7.01 -13.13 4.22
C ALA A 163 -6.52 -11.83 3.58
N VAL A 164 -5.23 -11.73 3.29
CA VAL A 164 -4.63 -10.60 2.54
C VAL A 164 -5.17 -10.60 1.11
N ASP A 165 -5.11 -11.73 0.41
CA ASP A 165 -5.64 -11.88 -0.96
C ASP A 165 -7.12 -11.53 -1.03
N THR A 166 -7.94 -12.09 -0.15
CA THR A 166 -9.38 -11.81 -0.08
C THR A 166 -9.65 -10.33 0.12
N PHE A 167 -8.86 -9.65 0.96
CA PHE A 167 -9.01 -8.21 1.18
C PHE A 167 -8.85 -7.43 -0.12
N PHE A 168 -7.84 -7.74 -0.93
CA PHE A 168 -7.59 -7.03 -2.18
C PHE A 168 -8.51 -7.48 -3.32
N GLN A 169 -8.89 -8.75 -3.39
CA GLN A 169 -9.86 -9.24 -4.38
C GLN A 169 -11.25 -8.63 -4.20
N THR A 170 -11.68 -8.42 -2.95
CA THR A 170 -12.96 -7.79 -2.62
C THR A 170 -12.84 -6.28 -2.38
N PHE A 171 -11.79 -5.64 -2.92
CA PHE A 171 -11.50 -4.23 -2.63
C PHE A 171 -12.58 -3.28 -3.16
N ASN A 172 -13.24 -3.63 -4.25
CA ASN A 172 -14.31 -2.82 -4.84
C ASN A 172 -15.45 -2.52 -3.86
N ASP A 173 -15.75 -3.44 -2.94
CA ASP A 173 -16.75 -3.25 -1.90
C ASP A 173 -16.38 -2.14 -0.90
N ARG A 174 -15.11 -1.68 -0.92
CA ARG A 174 -14.53 -0.72 0.02
C ARG A 174 -14.22 0.64 -0.60
N ILE A 175 -14.57 0.85 -1.88
CA ILE A 175 -14.30 2.13 -2.58
C ILE A 175 -14.96 3.31 -1.85
N ALA A 176 -16.15 3.11 -1.27
CA ALA A 176 -16.83 4.14 -0.49
C ALA A 176 -16.00 4.59 0.74
N ASP A 177 -15.39 3.63 1.45
CA ASP A 177 -14.49 3.92 2.56
C ASP A 177 -13.25 4.68 2.07
N MET A 178 -12.70 4.29 0.91
CA MET A 178 -11.52 4.92 0.32
C MET A 178 -11.75 6.38 -0.07
N LYS A 179 -12.91 6.73 -0.59
CA LYS A 179 -13.28 8.12 -0.89
C LYS A 179 -13.15 9.04 0.33
N SER A 180 -13.46 8.54 1.51
CA SER A 180 -13.31 9.31 2.74
C SER A 180 -11.87 9.35 3.25
N LEU A 181 -11.10 8.30 3.04
CA LEU A 181 -9.74 8.13 3.55
C LEU A 181 -8.67 8.80 2.68
N LEU A 182 -8.79 8.67 1.36
CA LEU A 182 -7.81 9.16 0.38
C LEU A 182 -8.10 10.61 -0.06
N ASN A 183 -8.75 11.40 0.79
CA ASN A 183 -8.93 12.81 0.52
C ASN A 183 -7.60 13.58 0.63
N PHE A 184 -7.43 14.63 -0.19
CA PHE A 184 -6.23 15.49 -0.21
C PHE A 184 -6.12 16.47 0.98
N LYS A 185 -6.88 16.27 2.04
CA LYS A 185 -6.69 17.03 3.28
C LYS A 185 -5.43 16.50 3.97
N PHE A 186 -4.29 16.98 3.54
CA PHE A 186 -3.04 16.80 4.26
C PHE A 186 -3.11 17.70 5.51
N GLY A 187 -3.17 17.08 6.69
CA GLY A 187 -3.00 17.84 7.93
C GLY A 187 -1.58 18.42 7.92
N ILE A 188 -1.48 19.69 7.60
CA ILE A 188 -0.27 20.46 7.83
C ILE A 188 -0.22 20.65 9.35
N ILE A 189 0.68 19.94 10.02
CA ILE A 189 1.03 20.16 11.42
C ILE A 189 2.12 21.22 11.45
#